data_d176b205b9f2763b0ca27fcbf2a3f988
#
_entry.id   d176b205b9f2763b0ca27fcbf2a3f988
#
_cell.length_a   1.000
_cell.length_b   1.000
_cell.length_c   1.000
_cell.angle_alpha   90.00
_cell.angle_beta   90.00
_cell.angle_gamma   90.00
#
_symmetry.space_group_name_H-M   'P 1'
#
loop_
_entity.id
_entity.type
_entity.pdbx_description
1 polymer ?
#
loop_
_entity_poly.entity_id
_entity_poly.type
_entity_poly.pdbx_seq_one_letter_code
_entity_poly.pdbx_strand_id
1 'polypeptide(L)'
;MTIEELRMRMDVLDRQLVELISERARVAQMIGHLKADLSLPVYEPDREKLVYANVRAANKGPLPDIEMTHIYERILDVMRALQKNELASQSIAPAAPSEGRLPSHAADAPKPQRLGPVAGNPGPASETGNKR
;
A
#
# COMPACT_ATOMS: atom_id res chain seq x y z
N MET A 1 -31.32 -5.55 1.71
CA MET A 1 -29.94 -5.26 2.13
C MET A 1 -29.52 -3.93 1.52
N THR A 2 -29.08 -3.00 2.35
CA THR A 2 -28.69 -1.65 1.93
C THR A 2 -27.20 -1.59 1.58
N ILE A 3 -26.79 -0.55 0.86
CA ILE A 3 -25.37 -0.29 0.58
C ILE A 3 -24.60 -0.05 1.89
N GLU A 4 -25.21 0.65 2.85
CA GLU A 4 -24.59 0.89 4.16
C GLU A 4 -24.32 -0.39 4.92
N GLU A 5 -25.26 -1.32 4.91
CA GLU A 5 -25.08 -2.65 5.55
C GLU A 5 -23.95 -3.44 4.88
N LEU A 6 -23.86 -3.39 3.56
CA LEU A 6 -22.78 -4.03 2.82
C LEU A 6 -21.42 -3.39 3.10
N ARG A 7 -21.37 -2.07 3.19
CA ARG A 7 -20.14 -1.34 3.56
C ARG A 7 -19.69 -1.68 4.98
N MET A 8 -20.62 -1.80 5.93
CA MET A 8 -20.29 -2.23 7.29
C MET A 8 -19.69 -3.65 7.30
N ARG A 9 -20.23 -4.56 6.50
CA ARG A 9 -19.65 -5.90 6.32
C ARG A 9 -18.26 -5.83 5.71
N MET A 10 -18.05 -4.97 4.72
CA MET A 10 -16.75 -4.73 4.12
C MET A 10 -15.73 -4.25 5.14
N ASP A 11 -16.13 -3.31 6.00
CA ASP A 11 -15.25 -2.79 7.06
C ASP A 11 -14.81 -3.87 8.05
N VAL A 12 -15.70 -4.79 8.39
CA VAL A 12 -15.37 -5.94 9.23
C VAL A 12 -14.35 -6.84 8.55
N LEU A 13 -14.54 -7.14 7.27
CA LEU A 13 -13.62 -7.95 6.48
C LEU A 13 -12.25 -7.28 6.35
N ASP A 14 -12.21 -5.97 6.16
CA ASP A 14 -10.96 -5.22 6.07
C ASP A 14 -10.16 -5.32 7.36
N ARG A 15 -10.81 -5.21 8.52
CA ARG A 15 -10.14 -5.40 9.81
C ARG A 15 -9.57 -6.81 9.97
N GLN A 16 -10.31 -7.83 9.55
CA GLN A 16 -9.85 -9.22 9.57
C GLN A 16 -8.67 -9.44 8.63
N LEU A 17 -8.70 -8.84 7.44
CA LEU A 17 -7.59 -8.89 6.48
C LEU A 17 -6.33 -8.23 7.06
N VAL A 18 -6.45 -7.07 7.66
CA VAL A 18 -5.32 -6.38 8.31
C VAL A 18 -4.73 -7.23 9.42
N GLU A 19 -5.55 -7.85 10.26
CA GLU A 19 -5.07 -8.77 11.30
C GLU A 19 -4.29 -9.95 10.72
N LEU A 20 -4.82 -10.59 9.68
CA LEU A 20 -4.18 -11.74 9.05
C LEU A 20 -2.87 -11.36 8.34
N ILE A 21 -2.86 -10.23 7.64
CA ILE A 21 -1.63 -9.71 7.01
C ILE A 21 -0.58 -9.39 8.08
N SER A 22 -0.99 -8.77 9.19
CA SER A 22 -0.09 -8.45 10.31
C SER A 22 0.48 -9.71 10.97
N GLU A 23 -0.34 -10.73 11.15
CA GLU A 23 0.08 -12.02 11.68
C GLU A 23 1.09 -12.70 10.75
N ARG A 24 0.79 -12.71 9.46
CA ARG A 24 1.71 -13.22 8.44
C ARG A 24 3.04 -12.45 8.44
N ALA A 25 3.00 -11.14 8.63
CA ALA A 25 4.18 -10.31 8.74
C ALA A 25 5.05 -10.67 9.95
N ARG A 26 4.43 -10.93 11.09
CA ARG A 26 5.16 -11.40 12.29
C ARG A 26 5.88 -12.72 12.03
N VAL A 27 5.21 -13.66 11.37
CA VAL A 27 5.84 -14.94 10.99
C VAL A 27 6.98 -14.71 9.99
N ALA A 28 6.79 -13.81 9.03
CA ALA A 28 7.85 -13.45 8.08
C ALA A 28 9.08 -12.83 8.78
N GLN A 29 8.87 -12.00 9.80
CA GLN A 29 9.97 -11.49 10.63
C GLN A 29 10.71 -12.62 11.37
N MET A 30 9.98 -13.55 11.95
CA MET A 30 10.58 -14.71 12.61
C MET A 30 11.43 -15.55 11.63
N ILE A 31 10.93 -15.77 10.43
CA ILE A 31 11.66 -16.44 9.35
C ILE A 31 12.91 -15.62 8.97
N GLY A 32 12.78 -14.32 8.86
CA GLY A 32 13.91 -13.42 8.59
C GLY A 32 15.02 -13.54 9.64
N HIS A 33 14.68 -13.59 10.91
CA HIS A 33 15.63 -13.81 12.00
C HIS A 33 16.35 -15.16 11.86
N LEU A 34 15.61 -16.23 11.63
CA LEU A 34 16.19 -17.56 11.44
C LEU A 34 17.09 -17.63 10.21
N LYS A 35 16.70 -17.02 9.11
CA LYS A 35 17.54 -16.94 7.89
C LYS A 35 18.84 -16.19 8.15
N ALA A 36 18.78 -15.11 8.92
CA ALA A 36 19.98 -14.36 9.32
C ALA A 36 20.92 -15.24 10.14
N ASP A 37 20.41 -15.93 11.14
CA ASP A 37 21.20 -16.81 12.00
C ASP A 37 21.84 -17.98 11.24
N LEU A 38 21.15 -18.46 10.21
CA LEU A 38 21.60 -19.60 9.38
C LEU A 38 22.31 -19.14 8.09
N SER A 39 22.49 -17.84 7.89
CA SER A 39 23.08 -17.27 6.68
C SER A 39 22.36 -17.69 5.39
N LEU A 40 21.03 -17.82 5.45
CA LEU A 40 20.20 -18.17 4.32
C LEU A 40 19.72 -16.92 3.56
N PRO A 41 19.51 -17.03 2.23
CA PRO A 41 19.01 -15.91 1.44
C PRO A 41 17.54 -15.59 1.77
N VAL A 42 17.20 -14.31 1.72
CA VAL A 42 15.81 -13.87 1.89
C VAL A 42 14.92 -14.33 0.73
N TYR A 43 15.43 -14.21 -0.49
CA TYR A 43 14.68 -14.59 -1.69
C TYR A 43 14.80 -16.09 -1.96
N GLU A 44 13.66 -16.77 -1.97
CA GLU A 44 13.53 -18.19 -2.25
C GLU A 44 12.51 -18.41 -3.38
N PRO A 45 12.96 -18.43 -4.65
CA PRO A 45 12.04 -18.51 -5.80
C PRO A 45 11.18 -19.77 -5.81
N ASP A 46 11.72 -20.91 -5.38
CA ASP A 46 10.96 -22.16 -5.32
C ASP A 46 9.84 -22.10 -4.27
N ARG A 47 10.12 -21.47 -3.13
CA ARG A 47 9.11 -21.25 -2.10
C ARG A 47 8.01 -20.31 -2.57
N GLU A 48 8.36 -19.23 -3.26
CA GLU A 48 7.37 -18.29 -3.81
C GLU A 48 6.46 -18.95 -4.84
N LYS A 49 7.01 -19.80 -5.72
CA LYS A 49 6.19 -20.60 -6.66
C LYS A 49 5.19 -21.49 -5.93
N LEU A 50 5.63 -22.12 -4.84
CA LEU A 50 4.75 -22.97 -4.03
C LEU A 50 3.64 -22.15 -3.37
N VAL A 51 3.95 -20.96 -2.86
CA VAL A 51 2.95 -20.06 -2.27
C VAL A 51 1.90 -19.68 -3.32
N TYR A 52 2.29 -19.32 -4.54
CA TYR A 52 1.35 -19.02 -5.61
C TYR A 52 0.47 -20.22 -5.96
N ALA A 53 1.05 -21.42 -6.04
CA ALA A 53 0.29 -22.62 -6.28
C ALA A 53 -0.75 -22.89 -5.18
N ASN A 54 -0.36 -22.73 -3.94
CA ASN A 54 -1.24 -22.91 -2.78
C ASN A 54 -2.37 -21.87 -2.76
N VAL A 55 -2.06 -20.64 -3.11
CA VAL A 55 -3.04 -19.55 -3.19
C VAL A 55 -4.07 -19.82 -4.28
N ARG A 56 -3.63 -20.24 -5.45
CA ARG A 56 -4.56 -20.63 -6.54
C ARG A 56 -5.43 -21.82 -6.15
N ALA A 57 -4.86 -22.81 -5.50
CA ALA A 57 -5.62 -23.97 -5.01
C ALA A 57 -6.66 -23.60 -3.96
N ALA A 58 -6.35 -22.62 -3.11
CA ALA A 58 -7.25 -22.15 -2.06
C ALA A 58 -8.32 -21.17 -2.58
N ASN A 59 -8.09 -20.57 -3.73
CA ASN A 59 -9.02 -19.59 -4.31
C ASN A 59 -10.29 -20.24 -4.82
N LYS A 60 -11.41 -19.86 -4.23
CA LYS A 60 -12.76 -20.35 -4.63
C LYS A 60 -13.58 -19.30 -5.38
N GLY A 61 -12.94 -18.20 -5.78
CA GLY A 61 -13.65 -17.08 -6.38
C GLY A 61 -14.35 -16.20 -5.32
N PRO A 62 -14.99 -15.12 -5.71
CA PRO A 62 -15.26 -14.68 -7.09
C PRO A 62 -14.09 -14.05 -7.84
N LEU A 63 -12.96 -13.77 -7.19
CA LEU A 63 -11.78 -13.26 -7.89
C LEU A 63 -11.18 -14.35 -8.79
N PRO A 64 -10.80 -14.00 -10.05
CA PRO A 64 -10.01 -14.90 -10.86
C PRO A 64 -8.64 -15.19 -10.23
N ASP A 65 -8.06 -16.35 -10.52
CA ASP A 65 -6.74 -16.74 -10.00
C ASP A 65 -5.64 -15.72 -10.35
N ILE A 66 -5.70 -15.13 -11.54
CA ILE A 66 -4.72 -14.11 -11.96
C ILE A 66 -4.75 -12.89 -11.04
N GLU A 67 -5.94 -12.42 -10.66
CA GLU A 67 -6.09 -11.27 -9.78
C GLU A 67 -5.63 -11.59 -8.35
N MET A 68 -5.95 -12.78 -7.87
CA MET A 68 -5.47 -13.25 -6.56
C MET A 68 -3.94 -13.34 -6.54
N THR A 69 -3.34 -13.81 -7.64
CA THR A 69 -1.89 -13.87 -7.80
C THR A 69 -1.27 -12.48 -7.76
N HIS A 70 -1.86 -11.48 -8.41
CA HIS A 70 -1.39 -10.09 -8.36
C HIS A 70 -1.38 -9.53 -6.93
N ILE A 71 -2.41 -9.81 -6.14
CA ILE A 71 -2.46 -9.41 -4.74
C ILE A 71 -1.31 -10.06 -3.95
N TYR A 72 -1.08 -11.35 -4.15
CA TYR A 72 -0.01 -12.08 -3.48
C TYR A 72 1.39 -11.67 -3.92
N GLU A 73 1.57 -11.27 -5.17
CA GLU A 73 2.84 -10.66 -5.62
C GLU A 73 3.21 -9.48 -4.72
N ARG A 74 2.25 -8.61 -4.43
CA ARG A 74 2.50 -7.47 -3.54
C ARG A 74 2.73 -7.89 -2.10
N ILE A 75 1.97 -8.86 -1.60
CA ILE A 75 2.17 -9.41 -0.25
C ILE A 75 3.58 -9.98 -0.11
N LEU A 76 4.02 -10.79 -1.07
CA LEU A 76 5.37 -11.38 -1.04
C LEU A 76 6.46 -10.32 -1.15
N ASP A 77 6.28 -9.28 -1.96
CA ASP A 77 7.22 -8.17 -2.06
C ASP A 77 7.42 -7.45 -0.72
N VAL A 78 6.33 -7.11 -0.03
CA VAL A 78 6.42 -6.42 1.26
C VAL A 78 6.99 -7.32 2.35
N MET A 79 6.71 -8.62 2.30
CA MET A 79 7.26 -9.60 3.26
C MET A 79 8.77 -9.81 3.04
N ARG A 80 9.25 -9.85 1.80
CA ARG A 80 10.68 -9.88 1.50
C ARG A 80 11.40 -8.63 2.00
N ALA A 81 10.80 -7.46 1.78
CA ALA A 81 11.35 -6.20 2.29
C ALA A 81 11.46 -6.21 3.82
N LEU A 82 10.45 -6.75 4.50
CA LEU A 82 10.44 -6.90 5.95
C LEU A 82 11.57 -7.85 6.43
N GLN A 83 11.80 -8.98 5.77
CA GLN A 83 12.89 -9.89 6.09
C GLN A 83 14.25 -9.25 5.85
N LYS A 84 14.42 -8.49 4.78
CA LYS A 84 15.66 -7.73 4.51
C LYS A 84 15.95 -6.70 5.60
N ASN A 85 14.95 -6.02 6.10
CA ASN A 85 15.09 -5.06 7.19
C ASN A 85 15.53 -5.76 8.49
N GLU A 86 15.03 -6.95 8.76
CA GLU A 86 15.48 -7.75 9.89
C GLU A 86 16.96 -8.15 9.77
N LEU A 87 17.40 -8.55 8.59
CA LEU A 87 18.82 -8.83 8.33
C LEU A 87 19.69 -7.60 8.55
N ALA A 88 19.25 -6.45 8.06
CA ALA A 88 19.98 -5.18 8.22
C ALA A 88 20.06 -4.76 9.70
N SER A 89 19.01 -4.97 10.48
CA SER A 89 18.99 -4.63 11.90
C SER A 89 19.90 -5.50 12.75
N GLN A 90 20.15 -6.73 12.33
CA GLN A 90 21.09 -7.64 13.00
C GLN A 90 22.56 -7.36 12.67
N SER A 91 22.82 -6.77 11.53
CA SER A 91 24.17 -6.42 11.09
C SER A 91 24.66 -5.07 11.63
N ILE A 92 23.76 -4.25 12.15
CA ILE A 92 24.05 -2.96 12.77
C ILE A 92 23.90 -3.13 14.28
N ALA A 93 24.94 -2.77 15.05
CA ALA A 93 24.83 -2.68 16.49
C ALA A 93 23.62 -1.82 16.86
N PRO A 94 22.84 -2.19 17.90
CA PRO A 94 21.60 -1.49 18.19
C PRO A 94 21.89 -0.02 18.41
N ALA A 95 21.51 0.80 17.43
CA ALA A 95 21.39 2.22 17.64
C ALA A 95 20.35 2.40 18.75
N ALA A 96 20.67 3.19 19.77
CA ALA A 96 19.71 3.56 20.80
C ALA A 96 18.40 3.98 20.11
N PRO A 97 17.24 3.59 20.67
CA PRO A 97 15.97 4.00 20.07
C PRO A 97 16.00 5.51 19.94
N SER A 98 16.13 5.98 18.73
CA SER A 98 15.84 7.37 18.44
C SER A 98 14.35 7.47 18.75
N GLU A 99 14.05 8.15 19.86
CA GLU A 99 12.69 8.56 20.15
C GLU A 99 12.13 9.13 18.85
N GLY A 100 11.16 8.44 18.29
CA GLY A 100 10.54 8.86 17.06
C GLY A 100 9.95 10.25 17.24
N ARG A 101 10.76 11.23 16.91
CA ARG A 101 10.23 12.53 16.63
C ARG A 101 9.40 12.35 15.38
N LEU A 102 8.09 12.21 15.58
CA LEU A 102 7.13 12.38 14.52
C LEU A 102 7.56 13.61 13.72
N PRO A 103 7.81 13.50 12.41
CA PRO A 103 7.97 14.69 11.63
C PRO A 103 6.70 15.50 11.83
N SER A 104 6.84 16.64 12.48
CA SER A 104 5.76 17.60 12.53
C SER A 104 5.53 18.07 11.10
N HIS A 105 4.70 17.35 10.40
CA HIS A 105 4.15 17.78 9.12
C HIS A 105 3.03 18.81 9.40
N ALA A 106 3.33 19.74 10.31
CA ALA A 106 2.51 20.89 10.50
C ALA A 106 3.28 22.06 9.94
N ALA A 107 3.05 22.39 8.75
CA ALA A 107 3.32 23.65 8.10
C ALA A 107 4.11 23.48 6.82
N ASP A 108 3.46 23.07 5.82
CA ASP A 108 3.50 23.71 4.52
C ASP A 108 2.29 23.24 3.70
N ALA A 109 1.12 23.56 4.19
CA ALA A 109 0.00 23.68 3.29
C ALA A 109 0.34 24.87 2.36
N PRO A 110 0.44 24.68 1.05
CA PRO A 110 0.59 25.81 0.17
C PRO A 110 -0.58 26.76 0.43
N LYS A 111 -0.28 27.97 0.81
CA LYS A 111 -1.30 29.01 0.91
C LYS A 111 -2.06 29.02 -0.40
N PRO A 112 -3.39 28.99 -0.37
CA PRO A 112 -4.14 29.17 -1.59
C PRO A 112 -3.66 30.48 -2.21
N GLN A 113 -3.07 30.37 -3.39
CA GLN A 113 -2.78 31.55 -4.18
C GLN A 113 -4.12 32.21 -4.41
N ARG A 114 -4.25 33.42 -3.89
CA ARG A 114 -5.36 34.26 -4.29
C ARG A 114 -5.22 34.41 -5.79
N LEU A 115 -6.09 33.75 -6.51
CA LEU A 115 -6.33 34.09 -7.90
C LEU A 115 -6.69 35.59 -7.89
N GLY A 116 -5.77 36.41 -8.40
CA GLY A 116 -6.06 37.79 -8.63
C GLY A 116 -7.34 37.92 -9.45
N PRO A 117 -8.02 39.06 -9.36
CA PRO A 117 -9.24 39.23 -10.10
C PRO A 117 -8.94 38.96 -11.57
N VAL A 118 -9.63 37.98 -12.10
CA VAL A 118 -9.65 37.78 -13.55
C VAL A 118 -10.17 39.06 -14.14
N ALA A 119 -9.30 39.78 -14.80
CA ALA A 119 -9.71 40.95 -15.56
C ALA A 119 -10.83 40.50 -16.50
N GLY A 120 -11.99 41.08 -16.33
CA GLY A 120 -13.15 40.71 -17.11
C GLY A 120 -12.82 40.74 -18.59
N ASN A 121 -13.09 39.64 -19.20
CA ASN A 121 -13.02 39.52 -20.64
C ASN A 121 -14.05 40.51 -21.23
N PRO A 122 -13.64 41.54 -21.98
CA PRO A 122 -14.60 42.33 -22.69
C PRO A 122 -15.26 41.41 -23.72
N GLY A 123 -16.53 41.17 -23.55
CA GLY A 123 -17.33 40.41 -24.50
C GLY A 123 -17.18 41.01 -25.90
N PRO A 124 -17.25 40.17 -26.93
CA PRO A 124 -17.19 40.69 -28.30
C PRO A 124 -18.37 41.63 -28.52
N ALA A 125 -18.05 42.81 -28.96
CA ALA A 125 -19.03 43.73 -29.45
C ALA A 125 -19.82 43.06 -30.57
N SER A 126 -21.10 42.88 -30.37
CA SER A 126 -22.00 42.44 -31.39
C SER A 126 -22.13 43.54 -32.40
N GLU A 127 -21.41 43.45 -33.46
CA GLU A 127 -21.77 44.24 -34.63
C GLU A 127 -22.90 43.55 -35.38
N THR A 128 -24.05 44.02 -35.14
CA THR A 128 -25.17 43.86 -36.04
C THR A 128 -24.88 44.66 -37.28
N GLY A 129 -24.25 44.05 -38.23
CA GLY A 129 -24.18 44.58 -39.57
C GLY A 129 -25.38 44.13 -40.35
N ASN A 130 -26.36 44.94 -40.32
CA ASN A 130 -27.38 45.24 -41.24
C ASN A 130 -27.15 44.88 -42.72
N LYS A 131 -28.18 44.40 -43.34
CA LYS A 131 -28.95 45.00 -44.47
C LYS A 131 -29.02 44.22 -45.75
N ARG A 132 -30.22 44.00 -46.03
CA ARG A 132 -30.95 43.90 -47.32
C ARG A 132 -31.04 42.54 -47.90
#